data_d5552040710d84afbe915b3ab4fad2f9
#
_entry.id   d5552040710d84afbe915b3ab4fad2f9
#
_cell.length_a   1.000
_cell.length_b   1.000
_cell.length_c   1.000
_cell.angle_alpha   90.00
_cell.angle_beta   90.00
_cell.angle_gamma   90.00
#
_symmetry.space_group_name_H-M   'P 1'
#
loop_
_entity.id
_entity.type
_entity.pdbx_description
1 polymer ?
#
loop_
_entity_poly.entity_id
_entity_poly.type
_entity_poly.pdbx_seq_one_letter_code
_entity_poly.pdbx_strand_id
1 'polypeptide(L)'
;PSPFKESAILTMDGVGEWTTTSYGQGRDNKIELKGEIRFPHSLGLLYSAFTHYCGFKVNSGEYKLMGLAPYGEPKYVGLIKDKLINMKDDGSYKLNMGYFDYCAGLTMTNSRFNRLFGGLPRQPEAEISQRVKDIAHSIQDVTEEAMLKLARYVYQKTQQKHLCLSGGV
;
A
#
# COMPACT_ATOMS: atom_id res chain seq x y z
N PRO A 1 -11.97 -7.63 18.29
CA PRO A 1 -11.72 -7.71 19.73
C PRO A 1 -10.22 -7.91 19.99
N SER A 2 -9.64 -6.99 20.74
CA SER A 2 -8.24 -7.06 21.18
C SER A 2 -8.17 -7.64 22.59
N PRO A 3 -7.16 -8.46 22.94
CA PRO A 3 -6.96 -8.93 24.30
C PRO A 3 -6.34 -7.85 25.22
N PHE A 4 -5.95 -6.73 24.67
CA PHE A 4 -5.24 -5.69 25.41
C PHE A 4 -6.21 -4.65 25.97
N LYS A 5 -5.99 -4.24 27.22
CA LYS A 5 -6.73 -3.13 27.84
C LYS A 5 -6.39 -1.78 27.20
N GLU A 6 -5.14 -1.63 26.76
CA GLU A 6 -4.65 -0.46 26.04
C GLU A 6 -3.78 -0.90 24.87
N SER A 7 -3.94 -0.22 23.73
CA SER A 7 -3.14 -0.49 22.53
C SER A 7 -3.09 0.73 21.62
N ALA A 8 -2.02 0.85 20.85
CA ALA A 8 -2.05 1.63 19.63
C ALA A 8 -2.92 0.92 18.59
N ILE A 9 -3.52 1.68 17.71
CA ILE A 9 -4.33 1.18 16.60
C ILE A 9 -3.76 1.77 15.32
N LEU A 10 -3.59 0.94 14.30
CA LEU A 10 -3.22 1.35 12.95
C LEU A 10 -4.10 0.57 11.97
N THR A 11 -4.85 1.30 11.14
CA THR A 11 -5.66 0.69 10.09
C THR A 11 -5.11 1.07 8.74
N MET A 12 -5.04 0.12 7.80
CA MET A 12 -4.63 0.36 6.42
C MET A 12 -5.51 -0.46 5.49
N ASP A 13 -6.20 0.23 4.58
CA ASP A 13 -7.17 -0.39 3.70
C ASP A 13 -7.05 0.12 2.26
N GLY A 14 -7.85 -0.44 1.36
CA GLY A 14 -8.00 0.05 -0.02
C GLY A 14 -8.71 1.39 -0.04
N VAL A 15 -9.97 1.42 0.29
CA VAL A 15 -10.80 2.64 0.28
C VAL A 15 -11.37 2.97 1.66
N GLY A 16 -11.87 1.96 2.41
CA GLY A 16 -12.75 2.20 3.55
C GLY A 16 -14.01 2.96 3.08
N GLU A 17 -14.62 3.75 3.94
CA GLU A 17 -15.65 4.70 3.51
C GLU A 17 -15.03 5.96 2.88
N TRP A 18 -13.93 6.46 3.46
CA TRP A 18 -13.19 7.64 3.00
C TRP A 18 -11.75 7.65 3.49
N THR A 19 -11.52 7.17 4.69
CA THR A 19 -10.21 7.05 5.32
C THR A 19 -9.54 5.75 4.88
N THR A 20 -8.38 5.86 4.26
CA THR A 20 -7.61 4.71 3.74
C THR A 20 -6.57 4.22 4.74
N THR A 21 -6.12 5.10 5.62
CA THR A 21 -5.20 4.79 6.72
C THR A 21 -5.60 5.63 7.91
N SER A 22 -5.69 5.03 9.10
CA SER A 22 -5.86 5.80 10.32
C SER A 22 -5.00 5.24 11.45
N TYR A 23 -4.66 6.09 12.40
CA TYR A 23 -4.03 5.65 13.63
C TYR A 23 -4.67 6.29 14.85
N GLY A 24 -4.59 5.60 15.94
CA GLY A 24 -5.17 6.06 17.19
C GLY A 24 -4.74 5.23 18.38
N GLN A 25 -5.51 5.33 19.43
CA GLN A 25 -5.29 4.63 20.70
C GLN A 25 -6.61 4.04 21.19
N GLY A 26 -6.57 2.79 21.59
CA GLY A 26 -7.67 2.11 22.28
C GLY A 26 -7.39 2.02 23.77
N ARG A 27 -8.40 2.28 24.57
CA ARG A 27 -8.38 2.07 26.03
C ARG A 27 -9.73 1.54 26.47
N ASP A 28 -9.74 0.34 27.06
CA ASP A 28 -10.94 -0.41 27.42
C ASP A 28 -11.90 -0.54 26.21
N ASN A 29 -13.06 0.10 26.25
CA ASN A 29 -14.07 0.11 25.17
C ASN A 29 -14.10 1.41 24.36
N LYS A 30 -13.08 2.27 24.50
CA LYS A 30 -13.01 3.56 23.78
C LYS A 30 -11.86 3.54 22.79
N ILE A 31 -12.10 4.16 21.63
CA ILE A 31 -11.11 4.40 20.59
C ILE A 31 -11.01 5.91 20.34
N GLU A 32 -9.79 6.43 20.40
CA GLU A 32 -9.47 7.81 20.04
C GLU A 32 -8.62 7.79 18.77
N LEU A 33 -9.18 8.26 17.65
CA LEU A 33 -8.43 8.46 16.41
C LEU A 33 -7.62 9.75 16.48
N LYS A 34 -6.36 9.69 16.07
CA LYS A 34 -5.39 10.81 16.17
C LYS A 34 -4.94 11.35 14.82
N GLY A 35 -5.08 10.57 13.78
CA GLY A 35 -4.73 11.00 12.43
C GLY A 35 -5.19 10.02 11.37
N GLU A 36 -5.27 10.53 10.14
CA GLU A 36 -5.76 9.76 9.01
C GLU A 36 -5.15 10.21 7.69
N ILE A 37 -5.11 9.30 6.72
CA ILE A 37 -4.89 9.55 5.30
C ILE A 37 -6.19 9.20 4.59
N ARG A 38 -6.61 10.05 3.66
CA ARG A 38 -7.88 9.91 2.96
C ARG A 38 -7.68 9.54 1.49
N PHE A 39 -8.72 8.92 0.93
CA PHE A 39 -8.85 8.74 -0.52
C PHE A 39 -8.57 10.07 -1.26
N PRO A 40 -7.85 10.07 -2.39
CA PRO A 40 -7.41 8.91 -3.17
C PRO A 40 -6.03 8.34 -2.77
N HIS A 41 -5.42 8.84 -1.71
CA HIS A 41 -4.12 8.39 -1.26
C HIS A 41 -4.28 7.12 -0.41
N SER A 42 -3.95 5.97 -0.98
CA SER A 42 -4.13 4.68 -0.35
C SER A 42 -2.98 3.73 -0.67
N LEU A 43 -2.41 3.12 0.35
CA LEU A 43 -1.38 2.10 0.19
C LEU A 43 -1.98 0.83 -0.43
N GLY A 44 -3.21 0.46 -0.02
CA GLY A 44 -3.92 -0.67 -0.60
C GLY A 44 -4.24 -0.48 -2.08
N LEU A 45 -4.73 0.72 -2.50
CA LEU A 45 -4.96 1.00 -3.92
C LEU A 45 -3.65 1.10 -4.72
N LEU A 46 -2.57 1.58 -4.13
CA LEU A 46 -1.26 1.53 -4.74
C LEU A 46 -0.87 0.07 -5.03
N TYR A 47 -0.97 -0.81 -4.03
CA TYR A 47 -0.67 -2.23 -4.18
C TYR A 47 -1.59 -2.90 -5.22
N SER A 48 -2.88 -2.60 -5.21
CA SER A 48 -3.86 -3.09 -6.19
C SER A 48 -3.57 -2.60 -7.60
N ALA A 49 -3.04 -1.39 -7.78
CA ALA A 49 -2.61 -0.88 -9.08
C ALA A 49 -1.45 -1.73 -9.66
N PHE A 50 -0.49 -2.12 -8.82
CA PHE A 50 0.57 -3.04 -9.23
C PHE A 50 0.07 -4.47 -9.44
N THR A 51 -0.89 -4.93 -8.64
CA THR A 51 -1.58 -6.20 -8.84
C THR A 51 -2.22 -6.26 -10.22
N HIS A 52 -2.97 -5.22 -10.60
CA HIS A 52 -3.54 -5.07 -11.95
C HIS A 52 -2.45 -5.07 -13.03
N TYR A 53 -1.41 -4.25 -12.86
CA TYR A 53 -0.34 -4.11 -13.85
C TYR A 53 0.43 -5.42 -14.07
N CYS A 54 0.62 -6.20 -13.01
CA CYS A 54 1.23 -7.53 -13.07
C CYS A 54 0.28 -8.62 -13.61
N GLY A 55 -0.95 -8.26 -14.02
CA GLY A 55 -1.91 -9.17 -14.66
C GLY A 55 -2.65 -10.08 -13.69
N PHE A 56 -2.75 -9.68 -12.42
CA PHE A 56 -3.57 -10.37 -11.42
C PHE A 56 -4.89 -9.63 -11.19
N LYS A 57 -5.90 -10.36 -10.75
CA LYS A 57 -7.22 -9.79 -10.48
C LYS A 57 -7.21 -8.99 -9.19
N VAL A 58 -7.57 -7.71 -9.25
CA VAL A 58 -7.71 -6.83 -8.06
C VAL A 58 -8.77 -7.37 -7.10
N ASN A 59 -8.56 -7.16 -5.81
CA ASN A 59 -9.34 -7.66 -4.67
C ASN A 59 -9.28 -9.18 -4.46
N SER A 60 -8.47 -9.89 -5.22
CA SER A 60 -8.29 -11.34 -5.05
C SER A 60 -6.94 -11.86 -5.54
N GLY A 61 -6.06 -10.99 -5.98
CA GLY A 61 -4.74 -11.36 -6.52
C GLY A 61 -3.56 -10.66 -5.86
N GLU A 62 -3.81 -9.83 -4.87
CA GLU A 62 -2.76 -9.13 -4.11
C GLU A 62 -1.82 -10.11 -3.43
N TYR A 63 -2.35 -11.21 -2.85
CA TYR A 63 -1.53 -12.27 -2.26
C TYR A 63 -0.65 -13.01 -3.29
N LYS A 64 -1.07 -13.06 -4.58
CA LYS A 64 -0.26 -13.64 -5.66
C LYS A 64 0.91 -12.72 -6.00
N LEU A 65 0.67 -11.40 -6.01
CA LEU A 65 1.73 -10.41 -6.19
C LEU A 65 2.74 -10.48 -5.03
N MET A 66 2.26 -10.54 -3.80
CA MET A 66 3.08 -10.73 -2.60
C MET A 66 3.90 -12.02 -2.68
N GLY A 67 3.27 -13.14 -3.04
CA GLY A 67 3.96 -14.42 -3.20
C GLY A 67 4.97 -14.45 -4.35
N LEU A 68 4.85 -13.53 -5.32
CA LEU A 68 5.80 -13.37 -6.42
C LEU A 68 7.03 -12.55 -6.04
N ALA A 69 6.91 -11.64 -5.08
CA ALA A 69 7.97 -10.72 -4.67
C ALA A 69 9.33 -11.40 -4.35
N PRO A 70 9.40 -12.54 -3.64
CA PRO A 70 10.67 -13.20 -3.34
C PRO A 70 11.47 -13.67 -4.56
N TYR A 71 10.86 -13.73 -5.73
CA TYR A 71 11.50 -14.18 -6.98
C TYR A 71 12.04 -13.03 -7.84
N GLY A 72 11.90 -11.77 -7.37
CA GLY A 72 12.35 -10.55 -8.04
C GLY A 72 13.52 -9.89 -7.32
N GLU A 73 13.93 -8.75 -7.86
CA GLU A 73 14.94 -7.86 -7.31
C GLU A 73 14.38 -6.44 -7.16
N PRO A 74 14.89 -5.59 -6.23
CA PRO A 74 14.34 -4.27 -5.90
C PRO A 74 14.67 -3.19 -6.94
N LYS A 75 14.62 -3.50 -8.23
CA LYS A 75 15.08 -2.62 -9.32
C LYS A 75 14.26 -1.35 -9.49
N TYR A 76 12.99 -1.37 -9.07
CA TYR A 76 12.06 -0.26 -9.27
C TYR A 76 11.73 0.53 -8.00
N VAL A 77 12.31 0.19 -6.85
CA VAL A 77 12.04 0.87 -5.56
C VAL A 77 12.28 2.37 -5.68
N GLY A 78 13.44 2.79 -6.20
CA GLY A 78 13.76 4.20 -6.40
C GLY A 78 12.77 4.90 -7.35
N LEU A 79 12.39 4.25 -8.45
CA LEU A 79 11.43 4.77 -9.42
C LEU A 79 10.03 4.95 -8.80
N ILE A 80 9.57 3.98 -8.02
CA ILE A 80 8.27 4.04 -7.32
C ILE A 80 8.27 5.21 -6.34
N LYS A 81 9.31 5.34 -5.53
CA LYS A 81 9.43 6.41 -4.53
C LYS A 81 9.56 7.80 -5.15
N ASP A 82 10.26 7.92 -6.27
CA ASP A 82 10.44 9.21 -6.96
C ASP A 82 9.20 9.66 -7.74
N LYS A 83 8.47 8.74 -8.39
CA LYS A 83 7.39 9.08 -9.32
C LYS A 83 6.00 8.85 -8.78
N LEU A 84 5.77 7.81 -7.98
CA LEU A 84 4.42 7.35 -7.64
C LEU A 84 3.98 7.70 -6.22
N ILE A 85 4.90 7.69 -5.25
CA ILE A 85 4.58 7.90 -3.84
C ILE A 85 5.56 8.88 -3.20
N ASN A 86 5.06 9.98 -2.68
CA ASN A 86 5.83 10.90 -1.84
C ASN A 86 5.61 10.51 -0.38
N MET A 87 6.58 9.81 0.19
CA MET A 87 6.56 9.30 1.56
C MET A 87 7.45 10.14 2.46
N LYS A 88 6.92 10.57 3.60
CA LYS A 88 7.64 11.32 4.62
C LYS A 88 8.29 10.39 5.66
N ASP A 89 9.11 10.96 6.54
CA ASP A 89 9.80 10.22 7.60
C ASP A 89 8.84 9.63 8.65
N ASP A 90 7.69 10.27 8.87
CA ASP A 90 6.63 9.79 9.75
C ASP A 90 5.78 8.68 9.12
N GLY A 91 6.07 8.28 7.89
CA GLY A 91 5.35 7.28 7.14
C GLY A 91 4.09 7.82 6.44
N SER A 92 3.70 9.06 6.67
CA SER A 92 2.62 9.67 5.90
C SER A 92 3.02 9.81 4.44
N TYR A 93 2.05 9.66 3.54
CA TYR A 93 2.34 9.64 2.10
C TYR A 93 1.24 10.32 1.27
N LYS A 94 1.64 10.71 0.06
CA LYS A 94 0.71 11.10 -1.01
C LYS A 94 1.09 10.39 -2.29
N LEU A 95 0.10 9.88 -3.00
CA LEU A 95 0.28 9.30 -4.33
C LEU A 95 0.23 10.38 -5.40
N ASN A 96 1.05 10.22 -6.43
CA ASN A 96 0.99 11.05 -7.62
C ASN A 96 -0.12 10.53 -8.54
N MET A 97 -1.31 11.12 -8.41
CA MET A 97 -2.51 10.68 -9.11
C MET A 97 -2.42 10.76 -10.64
N GLY A 98 -1.43 11.46 -11.19
CA GLY A 98 -1.20 11.51 -12.63
C GLY A 98 -0.83 10.18 -13.30
N TYR A 99 -0.57 9.13 -12.52
CA TYR A 99 -0.23 7.77 -12.99
C TYR A 99 -1.35 6.74 -12.80
N PHE A 100 -2.38 7.10 -12.04
CA PHE A 100 -3.47 6.20 -11.67
C PHE A 100 -4.78 6.63 -12.32
N ASP A 101 -5.65 5.67 -12.58
CA ASP A 101 -6.92 5.90 -13.27
C ASP A 101 -8.15 5.47 -12.45
N TYR A 102 -7.93 4.92 -11.27
CA TYR A 102 -8.98 4.35 -10.43
C TYR A 102 -9.97 5.36 -9.84
N CYS A 103 -9.67 6.67 -9.92
CA CYS A 103 -10.61 7.70 -9.43
C CYS A 103 -11.74 7.99 -10.42
N ALA A 104 -11.50 7.84 -11.73
CA ALA A 104 -12.46 8.24 -12.76
C ALA A 104 -12.49 7.29 -13.97
N GLY A 105 -11.50 6.39 -14.09
CA GLY A 105 -11.39 5.43 -15.19
C GLY A 105 -11.92 4.04 -14.84
N LEU A 106 -11.82 3.15 -15.82
CA LEU A 106 -12.20 1.72 -15.70
C LEU A 106 -11.01 0.82 -15.41
N THR A 107 -9.80 1.39 -15.25
CA THR A 107 -8.56 0.66 -14.98
C THR A 107 -7.86 1.25 -13.77
N MET A 108 -6.90 0.51 -13.20
CA MET A 108 -6.14 1.00 -12.05
C MET A 108 -5.02 1.96 -12.45
N THR A 109 -4.44 1.77 -13.65
CA THR A 109 -3.26 2.50 -14.13
C THR A 109 -3.49 3.04 -15.53
N ASN A 110 -2.74 4.08 -15.90
CA ASN A 110 -2.83 4.71 -17.22
C ASN A 110 -1.53 4.53 -18.05
N SER A 111 -1.51 5.13 -19.24
CA SER A 111 -0.39 5.03 -20.18
C SER A 111 0.93 5.63 -19.62
N ARG A 112 0.88 6.60 -18.69
CA ARG A 112 2.08 7.14 -18.04
C ARG A 112 2.70 6.10 -17.11
N PHE A 113 1.87 5.38 -16.35
CA PHE A 113 2.31 4.26 -15.53
C PHE A 113 2.97 3.17 -16.38
N ASN A 114 2.33 2.81 -17.51
CA ASN A 114 2.86 1.81 -18.42
C ASN A 114 4.26 2.17 -18.95
N ARG A 115 4.47 3.45 -19.29
CA ARG A 115 5.79 3.93 -19.76
C ARG A 115 6.87 3.87 -18.68
N LEU A 116 6.53 4.10 -17.41
CA LEU A 116 7.49 4.00 -16.30
C LEU A 116 8.08 2.61 -16.18
N PHE A 117 7.27 1.58 -16.40
CA PHE A 117 7.67 0.18 -16.23
C PHE A 117 8.01 -0.54 -17.55
N GLY A 118 8.10 0.21 -18.65
CA GLY A 118 8.61 -0.30 -19.92
C GLY A 118 7.63 -1.15 -20.72
N GLY A 119 6.30 -0.90 -20.61
CA GLY A 119 5.31 -1.57 -21.46
C GLY A 119 3.92 -1.64 -20.86
N LEU A 120 3.03 -2.32 -21.57
CA LEU A 120 1.65 -2.53 -21.14
C LEU A 120 1.56 -3.47 -19.92
N PRO A 121 0.44 -3.45 -19.19
CA PRO A 121 0.15 -4.44 -18.17
C PRO A 121 0.26 -5.87 -18.75
N ARG A 122 0.74 -6.81 -17.94
CA ARG A 122 0.77 -8.22 -18.30
C ARG A 122 -0.67 -8.71 -18.49
N GLN A 123 -0.91 -9.43 -19.57
CA GLN A 123 -2.21 -10.07 -19.76
C GLN A 123 -2.40 -11.19 -18.72
N PRO A 124 -3.62 -11.40 -18.22
CA PRO A 124 -3.92 -12.55 -17.37
C PRO A 124 -3.41 -13.85 -18.03
N GLU A 125 -2.88 -14.75 -17.20
CA GLU A 125 -2.34 -16.06 -17.60
C GLU A 125 -1.13 -16.04 -18.57
N ALA A 126 -0.66 -14.86 -19.01
CA ALA A 126 0.59 -14.78 -19.78
C ALA A 126 1.79 -15.16 -18.91
N GLU A 127 2.93 -15.47 -19.54
CA GLU A 127 4.17 -15.80 -18.86
C GLU A 127 4.61 -14.68 -17.90
N ILE A 128 5.10 -15.07 -16.73
CA ILE A 128 5.62 -14.14 -15.71
C ILE A 128 7.10 -13.88 -16.00
N SER A 129 7.38 -12.77 -16.64
CA SER A 129 8.75 -12.34 -16.94
C SER A 129 9.52 -11.88 -15.69
N GLN A 130 10.86 -11.82 -15.79
CA GLN A 130 11.70 -11.28 -14.70
C GLN A 130 11.32 -9.84 -14.34
N ARG A 131 10.96 -9.01 -15.34
CA ARG A 131 10.46 -7.66 -15.10
C ARG A 131 9.26 -7.63 -14.16
N VAL A 132 8.30 -8.53 -14.32
CA VAL A 132 7.10 -8.61 -13.46
C VAL A 132 7.48 -9.03 -12.04
N LYS A 133 8.43 -9.94 -11.88
CA LYS A 133 8.97 -10.35 -10.57
C LYS A 133 9.68 -9.19 -9.85
N ASP A 134 10.52 -8.44 -10.58
CA ASP A 134 11.25 -7.28 -10.05
C ASP A 134 10.29 -6.14 -9.66
N ILE A 135 9.21 -5.94 -10.40
CA ILE A 135 8.14 -5.00 -10.04
C ILE A 135 7.42 -5.46 -8.77
N ALA A 136 7.08 -6.75 -8.66
CA ALA A 136 6.45 -7.32 -7.47
C ALA A 136 7.32 -7.15 -6.22
N HIS A 137 8.61 -7.45 -6.32
CA HIS A 137 9.57 -7.22 -5.23
C HIS A 137 9.62 -5.75 -4.83
N SER A 138 9.73 -4.88 -5.82
CA SER A 138 9.91 -3.44 -5.56
C SER A 138 8.69 -2.79 -4.88
N ILE A 139 7.47 -3.17 -5.26
CA ILE A 139 6.28 -2.64 -4.57
C ILE A 139 6.12 -3.24 -3.17
N GLN A 140 6.54 -4.48 -2.97
CA GLN A 140 6.55 -5.10 -1.65
C GLN A 140 7.47 -4.32 -0.70
N ASP A 141 8.71 -4.03 -1.10
CA ASP A 141 9.67 -3.24 -0.32
C ASP A 141 9.14 -1.85 0.04
N VAL A 142 8.53 -1.15 -0.94
CA VAL A 142 7.95 0.18 -0.70
C VAL A 142 6.78 0.11 0.28
N THR A 143 5.95 -0.93 0.18
CA THR A 143 4.82 -1.15 1.09
C THR A 143 5.31 -1.43 2.51
N GLU A 144 6.28 -2.31 2.66
CA GLU A 144 6.89 -2.63 3.96
C GLU A 144 7.55 -1.40 4.60
N GLU A 145 8.29 -0.60 3.82
CA GLU A 145 8.88 0.65 4.31
C GLU A 145 7.81 1.60 4.84
N ALA A 146 6.71 1.79 4.11
CA ALA A 146 5.60 2.64 4.52
C ALA A 146 4.96 2.15 5.82
N MET A 147 4.66 0.87 5.91
CA MET A 147 4.05 0.25 7.08
C MET A 147 4.95 0.36 8.31
N LEU A 148 6.24 0.08 8.16
CA LEU A 148 7.20 0.17 9.27
C LEU A 148 7.39 1.61 9.75
N LYS A 149 7.42 2.59 8.85
CA LYS A 149 7.49 4.01 9.23
C LYS A 149 6.22 4.44 9.99
N LEU A 150 5.04 4.07 9.49
CA LEU A 150 3.77 4.35 10.17
C LEU A 150 3.71 3.69 11.55
N ALA A 151 4.09 2.43 11.67
CA ALA A 151 4.10 1.73 12.95
C ALA A 151 5.05 2.38 13.97
N ARG A 152 6.25 2.78 13.54
CA ARG A 152 7.22 3.52 14.38
C ARG A 152 6.67 4.87 14.82
N TYR A 153 6.06 5.62 13.91
CA TYR A 153 5.43 6.90 14.20
C TYR A 153 4.29 6.75 15.22
N VAL A 154 3.41 5.76 15.01
CA VAL A 154 2.31 5.47 15.93
C VAL A 154 2.85 5.09 17.31
N TYR A 155 3.89 4.28 17.40
CA TYR A 155 4.56 3.99 18.66
C TYR A 155 5.09 5.26 19.33
N GLN A 156 5.80 6.13 18.60
CA GLN A 156 6.34 7.40 19.13
C GLN A 156 5.23 8.33 19.66
N LYS A 157 4.07 8.35 18.98
CA LYS A 157 2.92 9.21 19.36
C LYS A 157 2.09 8.66 20.50
N THR A 158 1.99 7.36 20.63
CA THR A 158 1.11 6.71 21.61
C THR A 158 1.85 6.14 22.82
N GLN A 159 3.14 5.83 22.67
CA GLN A 159 3.97 5.12 23.66
C GLN A 159 3.35 3.78 24.11
N GLN A 160 2.44 3.20 23.31
CA GLN A 160 1.78 1.95 23.61
C GLN A 160 2.66 0.76 23.23
N LYS A 161 2.77 -0.22 24.13
CA LYS A 161 3.55 -1.45 23.91
C LYS A 161 2.86 -2.44 22.97
N HIS A 162 1.55 -2.32 22.83
CA HIS A 162 0.74 -3.20 22.00
C HIS A 162 0.22 -2.45 20.79
N LEU A 163 0.22 -3.08 19.64
CA LEU A 163 -0.29 -2.56 18.40
C LEU A 163 -1.39 -3.49 17.87
N CYS A 164 -2.56 -2.93 17.59
CA CYS A 164 -3.63 -3.60 16.86
C CYS A 164 -3.61 -3.12 15.41
N LEU A 165 -3.49 -4.06 14.48
CA LEU A 165 -3.56 -3.82 13.04
C LEU A 165 -4.91 -4.27 12.50
N SER A 166 -5.47 -3.51 11.55
CA SER A 166 -6.69 -3.84 10.83
C SER A 166 -6.65 -3.27 9.42
N GLY A 167 -7.43 -3.87 8.51
CA GLY A 167 -7.53 -3.48 7.11
C GLY A 167 -7.04 -4.56 6.17
N GLY A 168 -7.09 -4.29 4.87
CA GLY A 168 -6.76 -5.24 3.81
C GLY A 168 -5.28 -5.25 3.38
N VAL A 169 -4.49 -4.28 3.82
CA VAL A 169 -3.06 -4.15 3.48
C VAL A 169 -2.19 -5.06 4.32
#